data_6481aa0a0ff87612830bfa33cbbf7bc7
#
_entry.id   6481aa0a0ff87612830bfa33cbbf7bc7
#
_cell.length_a   1.000
_cell.length_b   1.000
_cell.length_c   1.000
_cell.angle_alpha   90.00
_cell.angle_beta   90.00
_cell.angle_gamma   90.00
#
_symmetry.space_group_name_H-M   'P 1'
#
loop_
_entity.id
_entity.type
_entity.pdbx_description
1 polymer ?
#
loop_
_entity_poly.entity_id
_entity_poly.type
_entity_poly.pdbx_seq_one_letter_code
_entity_poly.pdbx_strand_id
1 'polypeptide(L)'
;MERVFGIDVSTHQKKIDWAKVKNTGVKFAMIRVGYRGYGKSGNIKLDDQFENNVKGAISVNIPFGIYFYSQALNEKEAIEEANFVLAHILPYKNHITLPVVFDFEGFAKINQRVYGMKKPEITKCCVAFQDVIKANGFTCMLYGSQSYLPKKFDLETLTDPLWVARYPSSTKPNSDEKNFPKVNGYQDRIAMWQYASCGFVDGIKPRVDMNYMYIDVTTDKAFSNEEKEVKEPMVRMYKKGVKVQLAPNFKSTEFDCNGKGCCTETPIHDNLIFILQKLREYFGKSVNLNCGFRCPVHNAKVSGASKNSKHMDGLAADIVVKGVHPVRVGRALEKLFNEYGIKGRIGIYTWDDKGNGFVHADVRGTNSRAIYTENNTDYDNVTKFTVPIKRGAKGRIVKVIQRKLKAKKLYKGAIDGSCGSGTEKAIIDWNAKHGRPNDASWGPKCWQEAFPI
;
A
#
# COMPACT_ATOMS: atom_id res chain seq x y z
N MET A 1 28.57 -20.83 0.37
CA MET A 1 27.72 -19.61 0.30
C MET A 1 28.64 -18.41 0.16
N GLU A 2 28.35 -17.53 -0.76
CA GLU A 2 29.05 -16.26 -0.90
C GLU A 2 28.53 -15.29 0.14
N ARG A 3 29.39 -14.42 0.69
CA ARG A 3 28.97 -13.38 1.61
C ARG A 3 28.89 -12.02 0.91
N VAL A 4 27.80 -11.34 1.09
CA VAL A 4 27.50 -10.07 0.43
C VAL A 4 27.49 -8.94 1.47
N PHE A 5 28.25 -7.87 1.20
CA PHE A 5 28.37 -6.74 2.09
C PHE A 5 27.14 -5.81 2.01
N GLY A 6 26.62 -5.43 3.16
CA GLY A 6 25.51 -4.51 3.30
C GLY A 6 25.53 -3.67 4.57
N ILE A 7 24.54 -2.81 4.69
CA ILE A 7 24.37 -1.90 5.82
C ILE A 7 22.95 -1.96 6.36
N ASP A 8 22.74 -1.53 7.61
CA ASP A 8 21.40 -1.18 8.06
C ASP A 8 21.34 0.28 8.51
N VAL A 9 20.20 0.92 8.20
CA VAL A 9 20.04 2.35 8.29
C VAL A 9 18.70 2.79 8.87
N SER A 10 18.71 3.94 9.52
CA SER A 10 17.54 4.56 10.12
C SER A 10 17.71 6.09 10.17
N THR A 11 16.87 6.77 10.91
CA THR A 11 17.02 8.21 11.20
C THR A 11 18.37 8.58 11.82
N HIS A 12 19.06 7.60 12.45
CA HIS A 12 20.38 7.82 13.06
C HIS A 12 21.46 8.18 12.03
N GLN A 13 21.35 7.66 10.80
CA GLN A 13 22.27 7.96 9.70
C GLN A 13 21.94 9.29 9.01
N LYS A 14 20.84 9.96 9.40
CA LYS A 14 20.41 11.24 8.82
C LYS A 14 20.22 11.12 7.30
N LYS A 15 20.53 12.21 6.57
CA LYS A 15 20.46 12.22 5.11
C LYS A 15 21.65 11.46 4.51
N ILE A 16 21.38 10.45 3.71
CA ILE A 16 22.35 9.59 3.04
C ILE A 16 22.50 10.01 1.58
N ASP A 17 23.74 10.05 1.09
CA ASP A 17 24.07 10.15 -0.32
C ASP A 17 24.19 8.73 -0.91
N TRP A 18 23.08 8.20 -1.40
CA TRP A 18 22.99 6.84 -1.90
C TRP A 18 23.86 6.58 -3.14
N ALA A 19 24.13 7.60 -3.96
CA ALA A 19 25.03 7.48 -5.10
C ALA A 19 26.47 7.17 -4.65
N LYS A 20 26.94 7.83 -3.61
CA LYS A 20 28.23 7.51 -2.99
C LYS A 20 28.21 6.13 -2.35
N VAL A 21 27.19 5.81 -1.55
CA VAL A 21 27.03 4.49 -0.93
C VAL A 21 27.15 3.36 -1.95
N LYS A 22 26.50 3.49 -3.11
CA LYS A 22 26.61 2.50 -4.21
C LYS A 22 28.05 2.22 -4.64
N ASN A 23 28.87 3.26 -4.68
CA ASN A 23 30.27 3.18 -5.12
C ASN A 23 31.20 2.55 -4.08
N THR A 24 30.76 2.37 -2.82
CA THR A 24 31.57 1.76 -1.76
C THR A 24 31.55 0.23 -1.73
N GLY A 25 30.82 -0.40 -2.66
CA GLY A 25 30.65 -1.84 -2.69
C GLY A 25 29.51 -2.38 -1.84
N VAL A 26 28.68 -1.51 -1.23
CA VAL A 26 27.43 -1.91 -0.56
C VAL A 26 26.49 -2.54 -1.59
N LYS A 27 26.06 -3.77 -1.31
CA LYS A 27 25.21 -4.57 -2.20
C LYS A 27 23.75 -4.63 -1.73
N PHE A 28 23.47 -4.40 -0.46
CA PHE A 28 22.11 -4.36 0.09
C PHE A 28 22.00 -3.43 1.28
N ALA A 29 20.76 -3.07 1.63
CA ALA A 29 20.46 -2.30 2.82
C ALA A 29 19.27 -2.89 3.59
N MET A 30 19.29 -2.84 4.93
CA MET A 30 18.12 -3.03 5.78
C MET A 30 17.66 -1.67 6.28
N ILE A 31 16.40 -1.31 6.02
CA ILE A 31 15.88 0.05 6.28
C ILE A 31 14.83 0.00 7.36
N ARG A 32 15.01 0.81 8.42
CA ARG A 32 14.01 0.91 9.49
C ARG A 32 12.76 1.63 8.98
N VAL A 33 11.61 0.96 9.06
CA VAL A 33 10.33 1.60 8.74
C VAL A 33 9.80 2.41 9.91
N GLY A 34 10.05 1.97 11.14
CA GLY A 34 9.54 2.64 12.33
C GLY A 34 9.87 1.88 13.60
N TYR A 35 9.27 2.32 14.68
CA TYR A 35 9.49 1.74 16.00
C TYR A 35 8.31 1.98 16.93
N ARG A 36 8.15 1.12 17.94
CA ARG A 36 7.31 1.41 19.10
C ARG A 36 8.16 2.03 20.21
N GLY A 37 7.70 3.13 20.76
CA GLY A 37 8.42 3.85 21.82
C GLY A 37 8.53 3.08 23.13
N TYR A 38 9.58 3.29 23.88
CA TYR A 38 9.88 2.61 25.17
C TYR A 38 8.91 2.97 26.31
N GLY A 39 8.28 4.16 26.23
CA GLY A 39 7.42 4.67 27.29
C GLY A 39 6.15 3.85 27.49
N LYS A 40 5.44 4.10 28.59
CA LYS A 40 4.18 3.39 28.94
C LYS A 40 3.13 3.47 27.84
N SER A 41 3.06 4.58 27.10
CA SER A 41 2.11 4.75 26.00
C SER A 41 2.37 3.81 24.81
N GLY A 42 3.64 3.42 24.59
CA GLY A 42 4.01 2.53 23.48
C GLY A 42 3.55 3.04 22.11
N ASN A 43 3.60 4.35 21.85
CA ASN A 43 3.18 4.91 20.58
C ASN A 43 4.07 4.43 19.44
N ILE A 44 3.46 3.99 18.35
CA ILE A 44 4.17 3.64 17.12
C ILE A 44 4.54 4.92 16.38
N LYS A 45 5.77 4.99 15.87
CA LYS A 45 6.28 6.11 15.10
C LYS A 45 6.95 5.63 13.82
N LEU A 46 6.71 6.35 12.72
CA LEU A 46 7.46 6.21 11.50
C LEU A 46 8.90 6.67 11.71
N ASP A 47 9.87 6.06 11.07
CA ASP A 47 11.23 6.57 11.01
C ASP A 47 11.30 7.77 10.07
N ASP A 48 11.81 8.90 10.55
CA ASP A 48 11.82 10.17 9.81
C ASP A 48 12.61 10.11 8.49
N GLN A 49 13.53 9.15 8.33
CA GLN A 49 14.30 8.94 7.11
C GLN A 49 13.82 7.74 6.28
N PHE A 50 12.76 7.05 6.69
CA PHE A 50 12.27 5.87 5.98
C PHE A 50 12.05 6.13 4.49
N GLU A 51 11.22 7.12 4.16
CA GLU A 51 10.89 7.48 2.78
C GLU A 51 12.13 7.89 1.96
N ASN A 52 13.04 8.66 2.57
CA ASN A 52 14.27 9.10 1.92
C ASN A 52 15.20 7.91 1.64
N ASN A 53 15.32 6.99 2.60
CA ASN A 53 16.18 5.81 2.47
C ASN A 53 15.65 4.83 1.43
N VAL A 54 14.34 4.56 1.43
CA VAL A 54 13.71 3.69 0.42
C VAL A 54 13.87 4.27 -0.99
N LYS A 55 13.51 5.54 -1.19
CA LYS A 55 13.65 6.22 -2.49
C LYS A 55 15.10 6.29 -2.95
N GLY A 56 16.02 6.53 -2.01
CA GLY A 56 17.44 6.57 -2.28
C GLY A 56 18.00 5.21 -2.72
N ALA A 57 17.68 4.13 -2.01
CA ALA A 57 18.09 2.77 -2.38
C ALA A 57 17.54 2.36 -3.76
N ILE A 58 16.26 2.67 -4.03
CA ILE A 58 15.62 2.44 -5.34
C ILE A 58 16.36 3.19 -6.45
N SER A 59 16.69 4.48 -6.24
CA SER A 59 17.31 5.33 -7.27
C SER A 59 18.68 4.84 -7.76
N VAL A 60 19.35 4.02 -6.96
CA VAL A 60 20.68 3.46 -7.27
C VAL A 60 20.67 1.94 -7.44
N ASN A 61 19.51 1.32 -7.49
CA ASN A 61 19.33 -0.12 -7.59
C ASN A 61 20.11 -0.90 -6.50
N ILE A 62 19.98 -0.52 -5.24
CA ILE A 62 20.45 -1.29 -4.10
C ILE A 62 19.26 -2.11 -3.58
N PRO A 63 19.30 -3.45 -3.63
CA PRO A 63 18.33 -4.33 -3.01
C PRO A 63 18.15 -4.00 -1.52
N PHE A 64 16.91 -4.03 -1.01
CA PHE A 64 16.70 -3.73 0.40
C PHE A 64 15.59 -4.57 1.04
N GLY A 65 15.73 -4.73 2.35
CA GLY A 65 14.71 -5.23 3.25
C GLY A 65 14.31 -4.17 4.27
N ILE A 66 13.35 -4.53 5.09
CA ILE A 66 12.74 -3.63 6.07
C ILE A 66 12.92 -4.18 7.48
N TYR A 67 13.14 -3.33 8.48
CA TYR A 67 13.03 -3.76 9.87
C TYR A 67 12.18 -2.80 10.69
N PHE A 68 11.51 -3.35 11.70
CA PHE A 68 10.70 -2.61 12.65
C PHE A 68 11.20 -2.89 14.07
N TYR A 69 11.57 -1.84 14.80
CA TYR A 69 11.98 -1.96 16.19
C TYR A 69 10.75 -2.07 17.10
N SER A 70 10.50 -3.28 17.57
CA SER A 70 9.32 -3.64 18.34
C SER A 70 9.53 -3.44 19.84
N GLN A 71 8.47 -3.01 20.50
CA GLN A 71 8.32 -3.01 21.96
C GLN A 71 6.92 -3.52 22.33
N ALA A 72 6.38 -4.48 21.56
CA ALA A 72 5.07 -5.08 21.79
C ALA A 72 5.07 -5.90 23.09
N LEU A 73 4.03 -5.74 23.91
CA LEU A 73 3.84 -6.51 25.17
C LEU A 73 2.98 -7.76 24.97
N ASN A 74 2.28 -7.86 23.85
CA ASN A 74 1.37 -8.95 23.53
C ASN A 74 1.13 -9.06 22.03
N GLU A 75 0.45 -10.13 21.61
CA GLU A 75 0.12 -10.43 20.20
C GLU A 75 -0.68 -9.30 19.52
N LYS A 76 -1.63 -8.67 20.24
CA LYS A 76 -2.43 -7.57 19.69
C LYS A 76 -1.56 -6.38 19.30
N GLU A 77 -0.62 -6.00 20.15
CA GLU A 77 0.32 -4.91 19.83
C GLU A 77 1.28 -5.29 18.71
N ALA A 78 1.72 -6.54 18.65
CA ALA A 78 2.56 -7.03 17.55
C ALA A 78 1.82 -7.03 16.21
N ILE A 79 0.53 -7.38 16.18
CA ILE A 79 -0.34 -7.26 15.00
C ILE A 79 -0.52 -5.79 14.60
N GLU A 80 -0.67 -4.88 15.56
CA GLU A 80 -0.75 -3.43 15.30
C GLU A 80 0.55 -2.92 14.65
N GLU A 81 1.72 -3.36 15.16
CA GLU A 81 3.02 -3.04 14.55
C GLU A 81 3.14 -3.57 13.12
N ALA A 82 2.77 -4.83 12.89
CA ALA A 82 2.80 -5.42 11.56
C ALA A 82 1.88 -4.69 10.56
N ASN A 83 0.68 -4.30 10.98
CA ASN A 83 -0.24 -3.51 10.16
C ASN A 83 0.32 -2.11 9.87
N PHE A 84 0.97 -1.48 10.84
CA PHE A 84 1.68 -0.22 10.63
C PHE A 84 2.81 -0.38 9.60
N VAL A 85 3.63 -1.43 9.71
CA VAL A 85 4.67 -1.75 8.73
C VAL A 85 4.07 -1.88 7.35
N LEU A 86 3.04 -2.71 7.18
CA LEU A 86 2.37 -2.93 5.89
C LEU A 86 1.82 -1.64 5.28
N ALA A 87 1.22 -0.76 6.08
CA ALA A 87 0.70 0.51 5.60
C ALA A 87 1.77 1.37 4.90
N HIS A 88 3.03 1.26 5.33
CA HIS A 88 4.14 2.06 4.80
C HIS A 88 4.95 1.34 3.72
N ILE A 89 5.04 -0.01 3.75
CA ILE A 89 5.86 -0.75 2.80
C ILE A 89 5.12 -1.24 1.56
N LEU A 90 3.80 -1.38 1.61
CA LEU A 90 3.01 -1.84 0.47
C LEU A 90 3.19 -1.00 -0.81
N PRO A 91 3.36 0.34 -0.74
CA PRO A 91 3.68 1.14 -1.93
C PRO A 91 5.00 0.74 -2.62
N TYR A 92 5.90 0.11 -1.88
CA TYR A 92 7.23 -0.30 -2.34
C TYR A 92 7.36 -1.82 -2.52
N LYS A 93 6.26 -2.58 -2.47
CA LYS A 93 6.28 -4.06 -2.44
C LYS A 93 7.13 -4.67 -3.55
N ASN A 94 7.07 -4.11 -4.77
CA ASN A 94 7.81 -4.62 -5.91
C ASN A 94 9.33 -4.33 -5.84
N HIS A 95 9.76 -3.42 -4.98
CA HIS A 95 11.16 -3.04 -4.77
C HIS A 95 11.77 -3.72 -3.54
N ILE A 96 10.95 -4.20 -2.61
CA ILE A 96 11.42 -4.89 -1.41
C ILE A 96 11.74 -6.33 -1.80
N THR A 97 13.02 -6.65 -1.88
CA THR A 97 13.50 -7.96 -2.33
C THR A 97 14.10 -8.80 -1.20
N LEU A 98 14.34 -8.19 -0.05
CA LEU A 98 14.85 -8.82 1.16
C LEU A 98 13.76 -8.87 2.24
N PRO A 99 13.94 -9.68 3.31
CA PRO A 99 12.91 -9.90 4.32
C PRO A 99 12.46 -8.66 5.07
N VAL A 100 11.25 -8.75 5.65
CA VAL A 100 10.77 -7.86 6.70
C VAL A 100 11.12 -8.46 8.05
N VAL A 101 11.82 -7.69 8.89
CA VAL A 101 12.48 -8.17 10.10
C VAL A 101 11.76 -7.68 11.35
N PHE A 102 11.50 -8.62 12.26
CA PHE A 102 11.08 -8.32 13.62
C PHE A 102 12.32 -8.12 14.47
N ASP A 103 12.57 -6.86 14.86
CA ASP A 103 13.68 -6.44 15.71
C ASP A 103 13.14 -6.15 17.11
N PHE A 104 13.44 -7.02 18.06
CA PHE A 104 12.90 -6.95 19.42
C PHE A 104 14.03 -7.00 20.45
N GLU A 105 14.26 -5.88 21.10
CA GLU A 105 15.38 -5.66 21.99
C GLU A 105 14.95 -5.02 23.33
N GLY A 106 15.92 -4.77 24.20
CA GLY A 106 15.71 -3.97 25.41
C GLY A 106 15.34 -4.73 26.66
N PHE A 107 15.38 -6.05 26.64
CA PHE A 107 14.99 -6.93 27.76
C PHE A 107 15.74 -6.67 29.07
N ALA A 108 16.96 -6.15 29.01
CA ALA A 108 17.81 -5.88 30.15
C ALA A 108 17.69 -4.46 30.72
N LYS A 109 16.93 -3.59 30.05
CA LYS A 109 16.82 -2.18 30.42
C LYS A 109 15.52 -1.94 31.20
N ILE A 110 15.63 -1.68 32.49
CA ILE A 110 14.48 -1.51 33.42
C ILE A 110 13.49 -0.40 33.00
N ASN A 111 13.97 0.58 32.24
CA ASN A 111 13.15 1.68 31.75
C ASN A 111 12.43 1.37 30.42
N GLN A 112 12.67 0.21 29.84
CA GLN A 112 11.96 -0.22 28.64
C GLN A 112 10.74 -1.05 28.99
N ARG A 113 9.67 -0.88 28.22
CA ARG A 113 8.38 -1.51 28.50
C ARG A 113 8.43 -3.05 28.42
N VAL A 114 9.33 -3.61 27.64
CA VAL A 114 9.53 -5.07 27.47
C VAL A 114 10.43 -5.69 28.56
N TYR A 115 10.89 -4.89 29.54
CA TYR A 115 11.69 -5.39 30.62
C TYR A 115 10.97 -6.52 31.39
N GLY A 116 11.66 -7.61 31.59
CA GLY A 116 11.12 -8.76 32.34
C GLY A 116 10.21 -9.71 31.56
N MET A 117 9.88 -9.42 30.29
CA MET A 117 9.10 -10.34 29.46
C MET A 117 9.79 -11.71 29.33
N LYS A 118 8.97 -12.75 29.34
CA LYS A 118 9.41 -14.15 29.27
C LYS A 118 9.45 -14.64 27.84
N LYS A 119 10.28 -15.66 27.59
CA LYS A 119 10.48 -16.28 26.27
C LYS A 119 9.16 -16.63 25.53
N PRO A 120 8.15 -17.27 26.16
CA PRO A 120 6.90 -17.57 25.47
C PRO A 120 6.11 -16.34 25.02
N GLU A 121 6.11 -15.26 25.83
CA GLU A 121 5.40 -14.02 25.51
C GLU A 121 6.03 -13.33 24.32
N ILE A 122 7.37 -13.24 24.30
CA ILE A 122 8.14 -12.64 23.21
C ILE A 122 7.96 -13.45 21.92
N THR A 123 8.02 -14.79 22.02
CA THR A 123 7.81 -15.68 20.87
C THR A 123 6.44 -15.49 20.25
N LYS A 124 5.36 -15.38 21.06
CA LYS A 124 4.01 -15.11 20.57
C LYS A 124 3.91 -13.76 19.85
N CYS A 125 4.55 -12.72 20.38
CA CYS A 125 4.61 -11.42 19.68
C CYS A 125 5.28 -11.55 18.31
N CYS A 126 6.41 -12.27 18.24
CA CYS A 126 7.12 -12.49 16.99
C CYS A 126 6.27 -13.25 15.97
N VAL A 127 5.66 -14.36 16.37
CA VAL A 127 4.74 -15.16 15.53
C VAL A 127 3.61 -14.27 14.99
N ALA A 128 2.92 -13.55 15.88
CA ALA A 128 1.80 -12.70 15.50
C ALA A 128 2.19 -11.60 14.48
N PHE A 129 3.38 -11.00 14.63
CA PHE A 129 3.92 -10.04 13.66
C PHE A 129 4.21 -10.73 12.32
N GLN A 130 4.95 -11.83 12.35
CA GLN A 130 5.39 -12.54 11.14
C GLN A 130 4.22 -13.11 10.34
N ASP A 131 3.18 -13.63 10.99
CA ASP A 131 2.00 -14.16 10.32
C ASP A 131 1.28 -13.09 9.50
N VAL A 132 1.13 -11.88 10.04
CA VAL A 132 0.54 -10.76 9.31
C VAL A 132 1.40 -10.36 8.10
N ILE A 133 2.72 -10.28 8.28
CA ILE A 133 3.66 -9.92 7.20
C ILE A 133 3.65 -10.99 6.10
N LYS A 134 3.73 -12.28 6.45
CA LYS A 134 3.72 -13.42 5.51
C LYS A 134 2.40 -13.52 4.75
N ALA A 135 1.27 -13.30 5.42
CA ALA A 135 -0.06 -13.28 4.80
C ALA A 135 -0.19 -12.20 3.70
N ASN A 136 0.67 -11.16 3.72
CA ASN A 136 0.73 -10.11 2.70
C ASN A 136 1.83 -10.35 1.65
N GLY A 137 2.45 -11.54 1.64
CA GLY A 137 3.37 -12.00 0.60
C GLY A 137 4.79 -11.46 0.74
N PHE A 138 5.22 -11.11 1.96
CA PHE A 138 6.61 -10.82 2.28
C PHE A 138 7.26 -12.02 2.98
N THR A 139 8.57 -12.17 2.84
CA THR A 139 9.37 -13.08 3.66
C THR A 139 9.73 -12.41 4.98
N CYS A 140 9.98 -13.20 6.01
CA CYS A 140 10.36 -12.70 7.33
C CYS A 140 11.76 -13.15 7.74
N MET A 141 12.34 -12.42 8.68
CA MET A 141 13.60 -12.77 9.35
C MET A 141 13.52 -12.29 10.80
N LEU A 142 14.19 -12.96 11.70
CA LEU A 142 14.28 -12.58 13.11
C LEU A 142 15.64 -11.98 13.40
N TYR A 143 15.67 -10.75 13.93
CA TYR A 143 16.90 -10.11 14.41
C TYR A 143 17.10 -10.31 15.91
N GLY A 144 18.34 -10.44 16.31
CA GLY A 144 18.75 -10.39 17.71
C GLY A 144 20.23 -10.65 17.90
N SER A 145 20.74 -10.31 19.08
CA SER A 145 22.13 -10.64 19.40
C SER A 145 22.31 -12.16 19.57
N GLN A 146 23.53 -12.63 19.29
CA GLN A 146 23.91 -14.03 19.46
C GLN A 146 23.49 -14.60 20.82
N SER A 147 23.61 -13.80 21.89
CA SER A 147 23.29 -14.23 23.25
C SER A 147 21.79 -14.19 23.57
N TYR A 148 21.02 -13.33 22.90
CA TYR A 148 19.60 -13.14 23.17
C TYR A 148 18.72 -14.11 22.40
N LEU A 149 19.06 -14.41 21.16
CA LEU A 149 18.26 -15.29 20.31
C LEU A 149 17.84 -16.58 21.02
N PRO A 150 18.77 -17.44 21.50
CA PRO A 150 18.36 -18.70 22.14
C PRO A 150 17.74 -18.52 23.54
N LYS A 151 18.03 -17.40 24.23
CA LYS A 151 17.53 -17.14 25.56
C LYS A 151 16.12 -16.55 25.58
N LYS A 152 15.79 -15.74 24.58
CA LYS A 152 14.59 -14.91 24.56
C LYS A 152 13.54 -15.35 23.55
N PHE A 153 13.93 -16.17 22.58
CA PHE A 153 13.01 -16.68 21.56
C PHE A 153 12.99 -18.22 21.57
N ASP A 154 11.82 -18.76 21.30
CA ASP A 154 11.69 -20.18 21.00
C ASP A 154 11.99 -20.40 19.51
N LEU A 155 13.23 -20.78 19.22
CA LEU A 155 13.70 -20.93 17.85
C LEU A 155 13.23 -22.24 17.19
N GLU A 156 12.58 -23.14 17.92
CA GLU A 156 11.88 -24.29 17.33
C GLU A 156 10.53 -23.84 16.72
N THR A 157 9.82 -22.98 17.44
CA THR A 157 8.58 -22.37 16.94
C THR A 157 8.84 -21.37 15.84
N LEU A 158 9.87 -20.52 15.96
CA LEU A 158 10.23 -19.50 15.00
C LEU A 158 11.21 -20.06 13.98
N THR A 159 10.74 -20.47 12.81
CA THR A 159 11.53 -21.16 11.78
C THR A 159 12.18 -20.26 10.74
N ASP A 160 11.91 -18.95 10.76
CA ASP A 160 12.47 -18.00 9.81
C ASP A 160 13.99 -17.85 9.92
N PRO A 161 14.68 -17.39 8.88
CA PRO A 161 16.12 -17.09 8.92
C PRO A 161 16.48 -16.10 10.03
N LEU A 162 17.73 -16.14 10.47
CA LEU A 162 18.25 -15.32 11.56
C LEU A 162 19.18 -14.23 11.04
N TRP A 163 18.97 -13.00 11.50
CA TRP A 163 19.94 -11.91 11.41
C TRP A 163 20.57 -11.73 12.80
N VAL A 164 21.83 -12.10 12.91
CA VAL A 164 22.51 -12.21 14.20
C VAL A 164 23.48 -11.07 14.41
N ALA A 165 23.28 -10.28 15.47
CA ALA A 165 24.24 -9.29 15.90
C ALA A 165 25.33 -9.93 16.78
N ARG A 166 26.56 -9.77 16.34
CA ARG A 166 27.76 -10.08 17.11
C ARG A 166 28.90 -9.14 16.69
N TYR A 167 29.33 -8.30 17.61
CA TYR A 167 30.40 -7.32 17.40
C TYR A 167 31.71 -7.82 18.01
N PRO A 168 32.64 -8.36 17.21
CA PRO A 168 33.95 -8.82 17.73
C PRO A 168 34.81 -7.68 18.27
N SER A 169 34.54 -6.46 17.85
CA SER A 169 35.19 -5.24 18.33
C SER A 169 34.18 -4.09 18.41
N SER A 170 34.31 -3.26 19.43
CA SER A 170 33.49 -2.05 19.63
C SER A 170 34.11 -0.79 18.99
N THR A 171 35.35 -0.85 18.54
CA THR A 171 36.11 0.34 18.09
C THR A 171 36.34 0.35 16.58
N LYS A 172 36.40 -0.81 15.94
CA LYS A 172 36.59 -0.97 14.49
C LYS A 172 35.84 -2.17 13.95
N PRO A 173 35.34 -2.09 12.73
CA PRO A 173 34.72 -3.26 12.08
C PRO A 173 35.68 -4.45 12.03
N ASN A 174 35.18 -5.63 12.38
CA ASN A 174 35.92 -6.89 12.30
C ASN A 174 34.99 -8.00 11.83
N SER A 175 35.15 -8.40 10.58
CA SER A 175 34.35 -9.45 9.93
C SER A 175 35.16 -10.72 9.65
N ASP A 176 36.22 -10.99 10.42
CA ASP A 176 36.97 -12.21 10.33
C ASP A 176 36.05 -13.41 10.62
N GLU A 177 36.04 -14.40 9.75
CA GLU A 177 35.12 -15.55 9.81
C GLU A 177 35.26 -16.40 11.08
N LYS A 178 36.44 -16.40 11.71
CA LYS A 178 36.57 -17.01 13.05
C LYS A 178 35.63 -16.40 14.10
N ASN A 179 35.16 -15.19 13.84
CA ASN A 179 34.23 -14.46 14.66
C ASN A 179 32.77 -14.62 14.20
N PHE A 180 32.49 -15.46 13.21
CA PHE A 180 31.11 -15.72 12.79
C PHE A 180 30.23 -16.11 13.99
N PRO A 181 28.99 -15.58 14.10
CA PRO A 181 28.14 -15.84 15.25
C PRO A 181 27.80 -17.34 15.38
N LYS A 182 27.64 -17.78 16.62
CA LYS A 182 27.25 -19.17 16.94
C LYS A 182 25.94 -19.16 17.70
N VAL A 183 24.91 -19.73 17.09
CA VAL A 183 23.61 -19.98 17.73
C VAL A 183 23.41 -21.48 17.75
N ASN A 184 23.73 -22.10 18.91
CA ASN A 184 23.77 -23.56 19.04
C ASN A 184 22.44 -24.21 18.60
N GLY A 185 22.54 -25.21 17.73
CA GLY A 185 21.40 -25.93 17.15
C GLY A 185 20.72 -25.20 15.97
N TYR A 186 21.13 -23.96 15.65
CA TYR A 186 20.48 -23.14 14.60
C TYR A 186 21.48 -22.43 13.69
N GLN A 187 22.65 -23.01 13.55
CA GLN A 187 23.78 -22.40 12.81
C GLN A 187 23.47 -22.24 11.32
N ASP A 188 22.78 -23.20 10.75
CA ASP A 188 22.33 -23.26 9.35
C ASP A 188 21.26 -22.21 9.00
N ARG A 189 20.62 -21.64 10.01
CA ARG A 189 19.59 -20.58 9.85
C ARG A 189 20.15 -19.17 9.88
N ILE A 190 21.45 -19.00 10.15
CA ILE A 190 22.07 -17.66 10.17
C ILE A 190 22.26 -17.19 8.73
N ALA A 191 21.34 -16.35 8.28
CA ALA A 191 21.36 -15.79 6.93
C ALA A 191 22.06 -14.42 6.88
N MET A 192 22.14 -13.71 8.01
CA MET A 192 22.81 -12.41 8.07
C MET A 192 23.56 -12.22 9.39
N TRP A 193 24.75 -11.64 9.30
CA TRP A 193 25.58 -11.25 10.45
C TRP A 193 25.81 -9.74 10.47
N GLN A 194 25.30 -9.07 11.49
CA GLN A 194 25.66 -7.69 11.83
C GLN A 194 26.95 -7.73 12.66
N TYR A 195 28.07 -7.37 12.03
CA TYR A 195 29.39 -7.58 12.61
C TYR A 195 30.01 -6.32 13.23
N ALA A 196 29.42 -5.15 12.99
CA ALA A 196 29.89 -3.90 13.54
C ALA A 196 28.76 -2.86 13.62
N SER A 197 28.78 -2.04 14.69
CA SER A 197 27.95 -0.85 14.86
C SER A 197 28.75 0.45 14.77
N CYS A 198 29.96 0.38 14.25
CA CYS A 198 30.92 1.48 14.23
C CYS A 198 31.56 1.68 12.85
N GLY A 199 30.90 1.22 11.78
CA GLY A 199 31.42 1.30 10.42
C GLY A 199 31.39 2.71 9.83
N PHE A 200 32.19 2.93 8.79
CA PHE A 200 32.19 4.14 7.97
C PHE A 200 31.97 3.75 6.52
N VAL A 201 31.00 4.40 5.87
CA VAL A 201 30.67 4.21 4.46
C VAL A 201 30.57 5.60 3.84
N ASP A 202 31.27 5.84 2.73
CA ASP A 202 31.16 7.14 2.05
C ASP A 202 29.70 7.37 1.61
N GLY A 203 29.25 8.62 1.79
CA GLY A 203 27.84 8.98 1.62
C GLY A 203 27.02 8.95 2.92
N ILE A 204 27.57 8.39 4.02
CA ILE A 204 26.95 8.37 5.35
C ILE A 204 27.88 9.07 6.33
N LYS A 205 27.44 10.22 6.89
CA LYS A 205 28.28 11.01 7.80
C LYS A 205 28.48 10.39 9.19
N PRO A 206 27.42 9.92 9.90
CA PRO A 206 27.58 9.18 11.15
C PRO A 206 28.11 7.77 10.90
N ARG A 207 28.40 7.06 11.99
CA ARG A 207 28.68 5.62 11.93
C ARG A 207 27.43 4.87 11.44
N VAL A 208 27.67 3.73 10.80
CA VAL A 208 26.65 2.85 10.25
C VAL A 208 26.92 1.40 10.64
N ASP A 209 25.86 0.67 10.85
CA ASP A 209 25.90 -0.76 11.14
C ASP A 209 26.24 -1.53 9.87
N MET A 210 27.19 -2.47 9.99
CA MET A 210 27.73 -3.22 8.86
C MET A 210 27.35 -4.69 8.94
N ASN A 211 26.95 -5.22 7.80
CA ASN A 211 26.40 -6.56 7.68
C ASN A 211 27.06 -7.39 6.59
N TYR A 212 27.09 -8.70 6.80
CA TYR A 212 27.22 -9.67 5.73
C TYR A 212 25.97 -10.55 5.66
N MET A 213 25.43 -10.71 4.46
CA MET A 213 24.41 -11.70 4.16
C MET A 213 25.08 -12.91 3.51
N TYR A 214 24.65 -14.09 3.91
CA TYR A 214 25.14 -15.38 3.40
C TYR A 214 24.06 -15.94 2.49
N ILE A 215 24.32 -15.90 1.21
CA ILE A 215 23.38 -16.27 0.15
C ILE A 215 23.97 -17.37 -0.72
N ASP A 216 23.09 -18.11 -1.36
CA ASP A 216 23.43 -18.88 -2.53
C ASP A 216 23.12 -18.04 -3.77
N VAL A 217 24.15 -17.42 -4.34
CA VAL A 217 24.02 -16.53 -5.50
C VAL A 217 23.40 -17.21 -6.73
N THR A 218 23.39 -18.55 -6.76
CA THR A 218 22.79 -19.31 -7.87
C THR A 218 21.27 -19.45 -7.72
N THR A 219 20.75 -19.32 -6.50
CA THR A 219 19.35 -19.51 -6.17
C THR A 219 18.66 -18.24 -5.64
N ASP A 220 19.44 -17.27 -5.12
CA ASP A 220 18.88 -16.04 -4.55
C ASP A 220 18.68 -14.97 -5.63
N LYS A 221 17.42 -14.86 -6.06
CA LYS A 221 16.96 -13.89 -7.08
C LYS A 221 17.19 -12.42 -6.70
N ALA A 222 17.46 -12.10 -5.42
CA ALA A 222 17.68 -10.72 -4.98
C ALA A 222 19.03 -10.17 -5.48
N PHE A 223 20.00 -11.05 -5.75
CA PHE A 223 21.37 -10.69 -6.13
C PHE A 223 21.80 -11.26 -7.50
N SER A 224 20.93 -12.02 -8.18
CA SER A 224 21.19 -12.44 -9.54
C SER A 224 21.38 -11.20 -10.41
N ASN A 225 22.42 -11.18 -11.26
CA ASN A 225 22.66 -10.15 -12.27
C ASN A 225 21.60 -10.16 -13.40
N GLU A 226 20.63 -11.05 -13.34
CA GLU A 226 19.39 -10.79 -14.05
C GLU A 226 18.88 -9.46 -13.50
N GLU A 227 18.98 -8.41 -14.30
CA GLU A 227 18.16 -7.24 -14.14
C GLU A 227 16.77 -7.81 -13.83
N LYS A 228 16.34 -7.74 -12.56
CA LYS A 228 14.92 -7.76 -12.30
C LYS A 228 14.42 -6.56 -13.10
N GLU A 229 14.04 -6.83 -14.34
CA GLU A 229 13.03 -6.00 -14.96
C GLU A 229 12.00 -5.81 -13.87
N VAL A 230 12.04 -4.66 -13.22
CA VAL A 230 10.84 -4.12 -12.58
C VAL A 230 9.90 -4.10 -13.76
N LYS A 231 9.12 -5.20 -13.92
CA LYS A 231 8.18 -5.27 -15.02
C LYS A 231 7.29 -4.10 -14.76
N GLU A 232 7.56 -3.03 -15.49
CA GLU A 232 6.66 -1.88 -15.51
C GLU A 232 5.26 -2.45 -15.61
N PRO A 233 4.31 -1.96 -14.81
CA PRO A 233 2.96 -2.46 -14.85
C PRO A 233 2.53 -2.51 -16.30
N MET A 234 2.31 -3.72 -16.84
CA MET A 234 2.08 -3.94 -18.27
C MET A 234 0.71 -4.54 -18.53
N VAL A 235 0.28 -4.44 -19.76
CA VAL A 235 -0.89 -5.18 -20.24
C VAL A 235 -0.48 -6.62 -20.53
N ARG A 236 -1.13 -7.57 -19.85
CA ARG A 236 -0.96 -9.01 -20.10
C ARG A 236 -2.12 -9.56 -20.89
N MET A 237 -1.83 -10.49 -21.80
CA MET A 237 -2.83 -11.15 -22.63
C MET A 237 -3.29 -12.45 -21.98
N TYR A 238 -4.60 -12.64 -21.89
CA TYR A 238 -5.24 -13.85 -21.37
C TYR A 238 -6.17 -14.42 -22.42
N LYS A 239 -6.17 -15.74 -22.56
CA LYS A 239 -7.12 -16.41 -23.48
C LYS A 239 -8.53 -16.23 -22.93
N LYS A 240 -9.43 -15.67 -23.73
CA LYS A 240 -10.83 -15.45 -23.38
C LYS A 240 -11.51 -16.77 -23.00
N GLY A 241 -12.29 -16.75 -21.91
CA GLY A 241 -12.97 -17.92 -21.36
C GLY A 241 -12.09 -18.86 -20.53
N VAL A 242 -10.77 -18.65 -20.51
CA VAL A 242 -9.84 -19.44 -19.66
C VAL A 242 -9.64 -18.73 -18.33
N LYS A 243 -10.02 -19.43 -17.27
CA LYS A 243 -9.97 -18.89 -15.89
C LYS A 243 -8.56 -18.94 -15.31
N VAL A 244 -7.92 -17.78 -15.17
CA VAL A 244 -6.63 -17.59 -14.50
C VAL A 244 -6.85 -16.72 -13.26
N GLN A 245 -6.30 -17.12 -12.11
CA GLN A 245 -6.34 -16.29 -10.89
C GLN A 245 -5.37 -15.13 -11.02
N LEU A 246 -5.87 -13.89 -10.97
CA LEU A 246 -5.08 -12.66 -11.14
C LEU A 246 -4.72 -12.00 -9.81
N ALA A 247 -5.63 -12.05 -8.86
CA ALA A 247 -5.50 -11.55 -7.49
C ALA A 247 -6.38 -12.41 -6.57
N PRO A 248 -6.26 -12.33 -5.26
CA PRO A 248 -7.06 -13.16 -4.33
C PRO A 248 -8.55 -13.20 -4.65
N ASN A 249 -9.11 -12.12 -5.21
CA ASN A 249 -10.55 -12.01 -5.47
C ASN A 249 -10.92 -11.75 -6.94
N PHE A 250 -9.97 -11.80 -7.87
CA PHE A 250 -10.22 -11.52 -9.29
C PHE A 250 -9.63 -12.60 -10.19
N LYS A 251 -10.40 -12.95 -11.24
CA LYS A 251 -10.01 -13.91 -12.27
C LYS A 251 -10.09 -13.26 -13.64
N SER A 252 -9.27 -13.73 -14.59
CA SER A 252 -9.20 -13.21 -15.96
C SER A 252 -10.57 -13.15 -16.64
N THR A 253 -11.42 -14.15 -16.43
CA THR A 253 -12.75 -14.25 -17.06
C THR A 253 -13.73 -13.15 -16.63
N GLU A 254 -13.50 -12.48 -15.51
CA GLU A 254 -14.31 -11.34 -15.08
C GLU A 254 -14.08 -10.09 -15.94
N PHE A 255 -12.93 -10.03 -16.61
CA PHE A 255 -12.55 -8.95 -17.51
C PHE A 255 -12.87 -9.22 -18.97
N ASP A 256 -13.36 -10.40 -19.30
CA ASP A 256 -13.62 -10.81 -20.68
C ASP A 256 -14.61 -9.88 -21.40
N CYS A 257 -14.36 -9.66 -22.68
CA CYS A 257 -15.28 -8.94 -23.53
C CYS A 257 -16.64 -9.66 -23.63
N ASN A 258 -17.73 -8.95 -23.31
CA ASN A 258 -19.09 -9.48 -23.35
C ASN A 258 -19.64 -9.72 -24.77
N GLY A 259 -18.92 -9.30 -25.82
CA GLY A 259 -19.30 -9.56 -27.22
C GLY A 259 -19.15 -11.04 -27.58
N LYS A 260 -20.17 -11.62 -28.20
CA LYS A 260 -20.16 -13.01 -28.67
C LYS A 260 -19.23 -13.15 -29.89
N GLY A 261 -18.24 -14.05 -29.83
CA GLY A 261 -17.36 -14.39 -30.96
C GLY A 261 -16.50 -13.24 -31.52
N CYS A 262 -16.37 -12.12 -30.81
CA CYS A 262 -15.74 -10.93 -31.35
C CYS A 262 -14.23 -10.83 -31.06
N CYS A 263 -13.68 -11.66 -30.17
CA CYS A 263 -12.27 -11.72 -29.81
C CYS A 263 -11.94 -13.03 -29.11
N THR A 264 -10.68 -13.42 -29.12
CA THR A 264 -10.15 -14.66 -28.51
C THR A 264 -9.28 -14.40 -27.28
N GLU A 265 -8.88 -13.16 -27.08
CA GLU A 265 -7.98 -12.74 -26.01
C GLU A 265 -8.53 -11.53 -25.25
N THR A 266 -8.11 -11.43 -24.00
CA THR A 266 -8.48 -10.36 -23.06
C THR A 266 -7.20 -9.70 -22.53
N PRO A 267 -6.85 -8.49 -22.99
CA PRO A 267 -5.79 -7.69 -22.38
C PRO A 267 -6.23 -7.16 -21.01
N ILE A 268 -5.34 -7.22 -20.00
CA ILE A 268 -5.59 -6.70 -18.66
C ILE A 268 -4.31 -6.10 -18.11
N HIS A 269 -4.38 -4.85 -17.64
CA HIS A 269 -3.24 -4.14 -17.07
C HIS A 269 -3.04 -4.49 -15.59
N ASP A 270 -1.80 -4.73 -15.18
CA ASP A 270 -1.45 -5.13 -13.82
C ASP A 270 -1.95 -4.13 -12.76
N ASN A 271 -1.80 -2.82 -12.97
CA ASN A 271 -2.30 -1.78 -12.06
C ASN A 271 -3.83 -1.77 -11.95
N LEU A 272 -4.55 -2.19 -12.99
CA LEU A 272 -6.00 -2.27 -12.92
C LEU A 272 -6.42 -3.38 -11.94
N ILE A 273 -5.82 -4.56 -12.06
CA ILE A 273 -6.06 -5.68 -11.13
C ILE A 273 -5.72 -5.26 -9.70
N PHE A 274 -4.55 -4.65 -9.52
CA PHE A 274 -4.06 -4.21 -8.23
C PHE A 274 -5.03 -3.23 -7.55
N ILE A 275 -5.43 -2.16 -8.24
CA ILE A 275 -6.30 -1.13 -7.63
C ILE A 275 -7.71 -1.65 -7.33
N LEU A 276 -8.24 -2.56 -8.15
CA LEU A 276 -9.53 -3.20 -7.88
C LEU A 276 -9.47 -4.12 -6.67
N GLN A 277 -8.35 -4.85 -6.49
CA GLN A 277 -8.12 -5.67 -5.30
C GLN A 277 -8.03 -4.78 -4.04
N LYS A 278 -7.29 -3.66 -4.09
CA LYS A 278 -7.22 -2.69 -3.00
C LYS A 278 -8.57 -2.07 -2.66
N LEU A 279 -9.38 -1.78 -3.66
CA LEU A 279 -10.74 -1.27 -3.45
C LEU A 279 -11.63 -2.29 -2.74
N ARG A 280 -11.50 -3.58 -3.09
CA ARG A 280 -12.22 -4.66 -2.43
C ARG A 280 -11.80 -4.83 -0.96
N GLU A 281 -10.51 -4.77 -0.69
CA GLU A 281 -9.93 -4.79 0.67
C GLU A 281 -10.42 -3.59 1.49
N TYR A 282 -10.40 -2.40 0.91
CA TYR A 282 -10.83 -1.15 1.53
C TYR A 282 -12.28 -1.20 2.04
N PHE A 283 -13.20 -1.77 1.26
CA PHE A 283 -14.61 -1.85 1.65
C PHE A 283 -14.98 -3.16 2.37
N GLY A 284 -14.14 -4.19 2.32
CA GLY A 284 -14.49 -5.54 2.77
C GLY A 284 -15.70 -6.12 2.02
N LYS A 285 -15.94 -5.71 0.75
CA LYS A 285 -17.14 -6.04 -0.02
C LYS A 285 -16.78 -6.43 -1.45
N SER A 286 -17.69 -7.18 -2.10
CA SER A 286 -17.53 -7.57 -3.50
C SER A 286 -17.46 -6.33 -4.39
N VAL A 287 -16.46 -6.32 -5.28
CA VAL A 287 -16.33 -5.41 -6.41
C VAL A 287 -16.68 -6.22 -7.66
N ASN A 288 -17.79 -5.89 -8.29
CA ASN A 288 -18.28 -6.58 -9.48
C ASN A 288 -17.97 -5.73 -10.72
N LEU A 289 -17.51 -6.38 -11.80
CA LEU A 289 -17.25 -5.71 -13.06
C LEU A 289 -18.49 -5.80 -13.95
N ASN A 290 -19.06 -4.63 -14.30
CA ASN A 290 -20.08 -4.54 -15.35
C ASN A 290 -19.46 -4.65 -16.75
N CYS A 291 -18.23 -4.14 -16.89
CA CYS A 291 -17.43 -4.19 -18.10
C CYS A 291 -15.94 -4.14 -17.75
N GLY A 292 -15.18 -5.14 -18.21
CA GLY A 292 -13.72 -5.12 -18.22
C GLY A 292 -13.21 -4.73 -19.61
N PHE A 293 -12.53 -5.65 -20.29
CA PHE A 293 -12.10 -5.47 -21.68
C PHE A 293 -13.28 -5.41 -22.64
N ARG A 294 -13.16 -4.59 -23.65
CA ARG A 294 -14.14 -4.46 -24.74
C ARG A 294 -13.39 -4.33 -26.06
N CYS A 295 -13.42 -5.38 -26.87
CA CYS A 295 -12.71 -5.39 -28.15
C CYS A 295 -13.25 -4.30 -29.11
N PRO A 296 -12.46 -3.86 -30.11
CA PRO A 296 -12.88 -2.83 -31.06
C PRO A 296 -14.21 -3.11 -31.74
N VAL A 297 -14.44 -4.37 -32.15
CA VAL A 297 -15.69 -4.81 -32.80
C VAL A 297 -16.91 -4.65 -31.87
N HIS A 298 -16.76 -5.00 -30.59
CA HIS A 298 -17.83 -4.81 -29.61
C HIS A 298 -17.97 -3.32 -29.25
N ASN A 299 -16.87 -2.58 -29.10
CA ASN A 299 -16.90 -1.16 -28.76
C ASN A 299 -17.67 -0.32 -29.80
N ALA A 300 -17.53 -0.64 -31.08
CA ALA A 300 -18.24 0.02 -32.17
C ALA A 300 -19.79 -0.16 -32.10
N LYS A 301 -20.26 -1.19 -31.40
CA LYS A 301 -21.69 -1.48 -31.23
C LYS A 301 -22.28 -0.88 -29.93
N VAL A 302 -21.43 -0.34 -29.04
CA VAL A 302 -21.89 0.25 -27.79
C VAL A 302 -22.22 1.71 -27.99
N SER A 303 -23.50 2.06 -27.79
CA SER A 303 -23.97 3.44 -27.91
C SER A 303 -23.21 4.39 -26.97
N GLY A 304 -22.72 5.51 -27.48
CA GLY A 304 -21.98 6.52 -26.72
C GLY A 304 -20.55 6.09 -26.33
N ALA A 305 -20.06 4.96 -26.78
CA ALA A 305 -18.69 4.54 -26.51
C ALA A 305 -17.66 5.42 -27.26
N SER A 306 -16.61 5.83 -26.56
CA SER A 306 -15.48 6.53 -27.17
C SER A 306 -14.74 5.64 -28.18
N LYS A 307 -14.33 6.20 -29.32
CA LYS A 307 -13.46 5.52 -30.28
C LYS A 307 -12.06 5.20 -29.69
N ASN A 308 -11.64 5.94 -28.67
CA ASN A 308 -10.36 5.76 -27.94
C ASN A 308 -10.61 5.24 -26.52
N SER A 309 -11.57 4.32 -26.37
CA SER A 309 -11.96 3.78 -25.06
C SER A 309 -10.85 2.97 -24.42
N LYS A 310 -10.50 3.26 -23.17
CA LYS A 310 -9.48 2.51 -22.41
C LYS A 310 -9.88 1.09 -22.06
N HIS A 311 -11.13 0.72 -22.21
CA HIS A 311 -11.57 -0.65 -22.20
C HIS A 311 -10.97 -1.49 -23.33
N MET A 312 -10.70 -0.88 -24.51
CA MET A 312 -10.08 -1.57 -25.64
C MET A 312 -8.59 -1.86 -25.41
N ASP A 313 -7.95 -1.10 -24.54
CA ASP A 313 -6.53 -1.25 -24.20
C ASP A 313 -6.32 -2.18 -22.98
N GLY A 314 -7.40 -2.72 -22.38
CA GLY A 314 -7.30 -3.48 -21.12
C GLY A 314 -6.95 -2.65 -19.89
N LEU A 315 -7.08 -1.33 -19.97
CA LEU A 315 -6.70 -0.37 -18.93
C LEU A 315 -7.88 0.04 -18.03
N ALA A 316 -9.11 -0.37 -18.35
CA ALA A 316 -10.31 0.16 -17.70
C ALA A 316 -11.30 -0.93 -17.27
N ALA A 317 -12.03 -0.63 -16.19
CA ALA A 317 -13.20 -1.38 -15.75
C ALA A 317 -14.32 -0.45 -15.30
N ASP A 318 -15.57 -0.86 -15.60
CA ASP A 318 -16.77 -0.28 -15.02
C ASP A 318 -17.23 -1.17 -13.87
N ILE A 319 -17.24 -0.65 -12.66
CA ILE A 319 -17.37 -1.42 -11.42
C ILE A 319 -18.53 -0.98 -10.54
N VAL A 320 -19.06 -1.94 -9.80
CA VAL A 320 -20.04 -1.73 -8.73
C VAL A 320 -19.52 -2.40 -7.46
N VAL A 321 -19.47 -1.66 -6.37
CA VAL A 321 -19.21 -2.21 -5.03
C VAL A 321 -20.55 -2.47 -4.35
N LYS A 322 -20.81 -3.72 -3.98
CA LYS A 322 -22.10 -4.15 -3.44
C LYS A 322 -22.51 -3.32 -2.21
N GLY A 323 -23.65 -2.61 -2.32
CA GLY A 323 -24.21 -1.79 -1.24
C GLY A 323 -23.38 -0.56 -0.89
N VAL A 324 -22.54 -0.08 -1.82
CA VAL A 324 -21.78 1.18 -1.66
C VAL A 324 -22.18 2.15 -2.76
N HIS A 325 -22.56 3.37 -2.38
CA HIS A 325 -22.93 4.41 -3.34
C HIS A 325 -21.75 4.78 -4.26
N PRO A 326 -21.95 4.95 -5.58
CA PRO A 326 -20.87 5.25 -6.53
C PRO A 326 -19.97 6.43 -6.15
N VAL A 327 -20.50 7.47 -5.53
CA VAL A 327 -19.72 8.62 -5.03
C VAL A 327 -18.70 8.18 -3.96
N ARG A 328 -19.07 7.27 -3.05
CA ARG A 328 -18.13 6.72 -2.06
C ARG A 328 -17.04 5.87 -2.73
N VAL A 329 -17.42 5.09 -3.74
CA VAL A 329 -16.48 4.28 -4.52
C VAL A 329 -15.47 5.17 -5.23
N GLY A 330 -15.92 6.24 -5.90
CA GLY A 330 -15.04 7.20 -6.57
C GLY A 330 -14.08 7.89 -5.61
N ARG A 331 -14.52 8.26 -4.40
CA ARG A 331 -13.66 8.86 -3.37
C ARG A 331 -12.63 7.87 -2.82
N ALA A 332 -13.04 6.64 -2.61
CA ALA A 332 -12.10 5.59 -2.18
C ALA A 332 -11.04 5.32 -3.24
N LEU A 333 -11.43 5.27 -4.53
CA LEU A 333 -10.47 5.15 -5.64
C LEU A 333 -9.50 6.33 -5.69
N GLU A 334 -9.97 7.57 -5.47
CA GLU A 334 -9.08 8.73 -5.42
C GLU A 334 -8.02 8.61 -4.31
N LYS A 335 -8.47 8.21 -3.12
CA LYS A 335 -7.55 7.96 -2.00
C LYS A 335 -6.52 6.89 -2.37
N LEU A 336 -6.98 5.75 -2.88
CA LEU A 336 -6.12 4.63 -3.26
C LEU A 336 -5.18 5.00 -4.43
N PHE A 337 -5.66 5.73 -5.45
CA PHE A 337 -4.81 6.19 -6.54
C PHE A 337 -3.67 7.08 -6.04
N ASN A 338 -3.97 8.01 -5.12
CA ASN A 338 -2.95 8.86 -4.51
C ASN A 338 -2.01 8.07 -3.61
N GLU A 339 -2.53 7.14 -2.81
CA GLU A 339 -1.75 6.29 -1.89
C GLU A 339 -0.73 5.42 -2.64
N TYR A 340 -1.15 4.85 -3.79
CA TYR A 340 -0.31 3.95 -4.58
C TYR A 340 0.35 4.61 -5.80
N GLY A 341 0.28 5.94 -5.93
CA GLY A 341 0.90 6.68 -7.03
C GLY A 341 0.33 6.35 -8.42
N ILE A 342 -0.87 5.76 -8.49
CA ILE A 342 -1.50 5.38 -9.76
C ILE A 342 -2.17 6.60 -10.38
N LYS A 343 -1.81 6.89 -11.64
CA LYS A 343 -2.44 7.94 -12.44
C LYS A 343 -3.50 7.32 -13.35
N GLY A 344 -4.72 7.85 -13.29
CA GLY A 344 -5.82 7.29 -14.08
C GLY A 344 -7.08 8.14 -14.04
N ARG A 345 -8.12 7.65 -14.70
CA ARG A 345 -9.42 8.30 -14.72
C ARG A 345 -10.38 7.64 -13.74
N ILE A 346 -11.17 8.46 -13.06
CA ILE A 346 -12.32 8.05 -12.27
C ILE A 346 -13.54 8.76 -12.83
N GLY A 347 -14.51 8.00 -13.32
CA GLY A 347 -15.80 8.50 -13.79
C GLY A 347 -16.93 7.95 -12.92
N ILE A 348 -17.73 8.82 -12.32
CA ILE A 348 -18.84 8.43 -11.45
C ILE A 348 -20.15 8.53 -12.24
N TYR A 349 -20.86 7.42 -12.36
CA TYR A 349 -22.17 7.33 -13.03
C TYR A 349 -23.24 7.06 -11.98
N THR A 350 -24.23 7.94 -11.88
CA THR A 350 -25.39 7.77 -10.99
C THR A 350 -26.65 8.12 -11.77
N TRP A 351 -27.60 7.22 -11.89
CA TRP A 351 -28.76 7.46 -12.77
C TRP A 351 -30.13 7.25 -12.17
N ASP A 352 -30.24 6.90 -10.90
CA ASP A 352 -31.55 6.85 -10.25
C ASP A 352 -31.55 7.44 -8.83
N ASP A 353 -32.74 7.58 -8.29
CA ASP A 353 -32.95 8.16 -6.97
C ASP A 353 -32.46 7.26 -5.82
N LYS A 354 -32.24 5.97 -6.10
CA LYS A 354 -31.71 4.99 -5.15
C LYS A 354 -30.18 5.01 -5.10
N GLY A 355 -29.54 5.80 -5.99
CA GLY A 355 -28.08 5.87 -6.09
C GLY A 355 -27.48 4.69 -6.87
N ASN A 356 -28.29 4.00 -7.69
CA ASN A 356 -27.77 3.02 -8.60
C ASN A 356 -26.87 3.68 -9.66
N GLY A 357 -25.85 2.97 -10.05
CA GLY A 357 -24.86 3.44 -11.00
C GLY A 357 -23.62 2.60 -10.91
N PHE A 358 -22.56 3.06 -11.56
CA PHE A 358 -21.27 2.42 -11.51
C PHE A 358 -20.14 3.45 -11.47
N VAL A 359 -18.92 3.02 -11.27
CA VAL A 359 -17.73 3.84 -11.37
C VAL A 359 -16.84 3.27 -12.47
N HIS A 360 -16.50 4.12 -13.44
CA HIS A 360 -15.43 3.85 -14.38
C HIS A 360 -14.09 4.14 -13.72
N ALA A 361 -13.21 3.16 -13.70
CA ALA A 361 -11.84 3.29 -13.23
C ALA A 361 -10.88 2.87 -14.34
N ASP A 362 -9.91 3.71 -14.67
CA ASP A 362 -8.84 3.30 -15.57
C ASP A 362 -7.46 3.79 -15.11
N VAL A 363 -6.42 3.13 -15.60
CA VAL A 363 -5.01 3.35 -15.20
C VAL A 363 -4.16 3.89 -16.35
N ARG A 364 -4.71 4.83 -17.11
CA ARG A 364 -4.11 5.40 -18.34
C ARG A 364 -2.84 6.23 -18.17
N GLY A 365 -2.28 6.38 -16.97
CA GLY A 365 -1.06 7.18 -16.71
C GLY A 365 -1.28 8.69 -16.56
N THR A 366 -2.47 9.20 -16.82
CA THR A 366 -2.83 10.64 -16.64
C THR A 366 -4.09 10.77 -15.78
N ASN A 367 -4.11 11.77 -14.90
CA ASN A 367 -5.26 12.00 -14.03
C ASN A 367 -6.42 12.66 -14.78
N SER A 368 -7.61 12.11 -14.64
CA SER A 368 -8.87 12.66 -15.14
C SER A 368 -10.01 12.30 -14.20
N ARG A 369 -10.92 13.23 -13.98
CA ARG A 369 -12.07 13.06 -13.08
C ARG A 369 -13.34 13.55 -13.74
N ALA A 370 -14.42 12.78 -13.62
CA ALA A 370 -15.70 13.14 -14.17
C ALA A 370 -16.87 12.61 -13.36
N ILE A 371 -17.97 13.37 -13.31
CA ILE A 371 -19.31 12.82 -13.09
C ILE A 371 -20.05 12.93 -14.41
N TYR A 372 -20.57 11.83 -14.91
CA TYR A 372 -21.30 11.79 -16.17
C TYR A 372 -22.78 12.14 -15.94
N THR A 373 -23.27 13.06 -16.75
CA THR A 373 -24.68 13.46 -16.79
C THR A 373 -25.41 12.75 -17.93
N GLU A 374 -26.73 12.71 -17.86
CA GLU A 374 -27.58 12.19 -18.94
C GLU A 374 -27.36 12.91 -20.29
N ASN A 375 -26.85 14.14 -20.26
CA ASN A 375 -26.75 15.06 -21.41
C ASN A 375 -25.34 15.59 -21.70
N ASN A 376 -24.27 14.84 -21.44
CA ASN A 376 -22.88 15.22 -21.70
C ASN A 376 -22.22 16.26 -20.77
N THR A 377 -21.05 15.86 -20.23
CA THR A 377 -19.89 16.70 -19.92
C THR A 377 -20.01 17.82 -18.89
N ASP A 378 -20.43 17.54 -17.66
CA ASP A 378 -19.99 18.34 -16.52
C ASP A 378 -18.70 17.68 -15.96
N TYR A 379 -17.57 18.23 -16.33
CA TYR A 379 -16.27 17.85 -15.76
C TYR A 379 -16.04 18.65 -14.50
N ASP A 380 -16.51 18.12 -13.35
CA ASP A 380 -16.08 18.62 -12.07
C ASP A 380 -14.96 17.75 -11.52
N ASN A 381 -14.05 18.37 -10.80
CA ASN A 381 -13.01 17.66 -10.05
C ASN A 381 -13.64 16.98 -8.83
N VAL A 382 -14.56 16.06 -9.08
CA VAL A 382 -15.56 15.54 -8.16
C VAL A 382 -14.93 14.74 -7.03
N THR A 383 -13.78 14.14 -7.28
CA THR A 383 -13.09 13.34 -6.28
C THR A 383 -12.46 14.19 -5.20
N LYS A 384 -11.98 15.38 -5.55
CA LYS A 384 -11.56 16.35 -4.53
C LYS A 384 -12.74 17.03 -3.87
N PHE A 385 -13.93 17.02 -4.50
CA PHE A 385 -15.15 17.68 -4.02
C PHE A 385 -14.89 19.10 -3.50
N THR A 386 -14.05 19.83 -4.22
CA THR A 386 -13.52 21.14 -3.79
C THR A 386 -14.35 22.29 -4.31
N VAL A 387 -15.14 22.07 -5.37
CA VAL A 387 -15.97 23.13 -5.95
C VAL A 387 -17.25 23.23 -5.14
N PRO A 388 -17.51 24.37 -4.50
CA PRO A 388 -18.74 24.57 -3.76
C PRO A 388 -19.94 24.70 -4.71
N ILE A 389 -21.00 23.94 -4.46
CA ILE A 389 -22.26 24.03 -5.18
C ILE A 389 -23.15 25.05 -4.48
N LYS A 390 -23.59 26.06 -5.22
CA LYS A 390 -24.44 27.17 -4.76
C LYS A 390 -25.61 27.33 -5.70
N ARG A 391 -26.54 28.25 -5.33
CA ARG A 391 -27.66 28.63 -6.18
C ARG A 391 -27.21 28.95 -7.62
N GLY A 392 -28.00 28.47 -8.58
CA GLY A 392 -27.69 28.57 -10.00
C GLY A 392 -26.84 27.42 -10.56
N ALA A 393 -26.17 26.62 -9.74
CA ALA A 393 -25.44 25.41 -10.21
C ALA A 393 -26.42 24.42 -10.84
N LYS A 394 -26.00 23.76 -11.92
CA LYS A 394 -26.79 22.76 -12.64
C LYS A 394 -25.97 21.48 -12.88
N GLY A 395 -26.66 20.41 -13.19
CA GLY A 395 -26.02 19.16 -13.60
C GLY A 395 -26.19 18.01 -12.59
N ARG A 396 -25.55 16.88 -12.91
CA ARG A 396 -25.73 15.64 -12.14
C ARG A 396 -25.19 15.75 -10.71
N ILE A 397 -24.15 16.55 -10.48
CA ILE A 397 -23.65 16.82 -9.14
C ILE A 397 -24.75 17.35 -8.22
N VAL A 398 -25.60 18.25 -8.75
CA VAL A 398 -26.75 18.79 -8.04
C VAL A 398 -27.80 17.70 -7.78
N LYS A 399 -28.06 16.80 -8.77
CA LYS A 399 -28.96 15.65 -8.55
C LYS A 399 -28.46 14.74 -7.42
N VAL A 400 -27.16 14.48 -7.33
CA VAL A 400 -26.55 13.69 -6.23
C VAL A 400 -26.82 14.35 -4.87
N ILE A 401 -26.64 15.67 -4.79
CA ILE A 401 -26.92 16.45 -3.57
C ILE A 401 -28.42 16.40 -3.25
N GLN A 402 -29.30 16.68 -4.21
CA GLN A 402 -30.76 16.65 -4.04
C GLN A 402 -31.22 15.28 -3.53
N ARG A 403 -30.72 14.16 -4.11
CA ARG A 403 -30.98 12.79 -3.64
C ARG A 403 -30.58 12.61 -2.17
N LYS A 404 -29.38 13.06 -1.82
CA LYS A 404 -28.87 12.95 -0.45
C LYS A 404 -29.71 13.75 0.53
N LEU A 405 -30.05 14.98 0.18
CA LEU A 405 -30.90 15.85 0.98
C LEU A 405 -32.33 15.29 1.12
N LYS A 406 -32.87 14.71 0.04
CA LYS A 406 -34.17 14.04 0.04
C LYS A 406 -34.20 12.80 0.93
N ALA A 407 -33.16 11.97 0.85
CA ALA A 407 -32.98 10.79 1.72
C ALA A 407 -32.87 11.18 3.21
N LYS A 408 -32.40 12.39 3.51
CA LYS A 408 -32.30 12.95 4.86
C LYS A 408 -33.55 13.78 5.25
N LYS A 409 -34.60 13.77 4.42
CA LYS A 409 -35.87 14.50 4.61
C LYS A 409 -35.70 16.03 4.68
N LEU A 410 -34.61 16.57 4.15
CA LEU A 410 -34.33 18.01 4.09
C LEU A 410 -34.80 18.66 2.78
N TYR A 411 -34.99 17.88 1.72
CA TYR A 411 -35.44 18.34 0.40
C TYR A 411 -36.71 17.60 -0.02
N LYS A 412 -37.73 18.36 -0.44
CA LYS A 412 -39.01 17.81 -0.88
C LYS A 412 -39.26 17.97 -2.38
N GLY A 413 -38.42 18.75 -3.07
CA GLY A 413 -38.58 19.06 -4.49
C GLY A 413 -38.22 17.89 -5.42
N ALA A 414 -38.33 18.15 -6.73
CA ALA A 414 -37.92 17.25 -7.79
C ALA A 414 -36.39 17.14 -7.84
N ILE A 415 -35.88 15.98 -8.25
CA ILE A 415 -34.44 15.75 -8.47
C ILE A 415 -34.14 16.16 -9.92
N ASP A 416 -34.18 17.46 -10.17
CA ASP A 416 -34.05 18.03 -11.50
C ASP A 416 -32.59 18.38 -11.90
N GLY A 417 -31.67 18.43 -10.93
CA GLY A 417 -30.30 18.80 -11.16
C GLY A 417 -30.10 20.31 -11.23
N SER A 418 -31.02 21.11 -10.74
CA SER A 418 -30.91 22.55 -10.65
C SER A 418 -30.87 23.02 -9.21
N CYS A 419 -29.84 23.73 -8.80
CA CYS A 419 -29.77 24.32 -7.46
C CYS A 419 -30.56 25.61 -7.40
N GLY A 420 -31.89 25.47 -7.37
CA GLY A 420 -32.84 26.56 -7.13
C GLY A 420 -33.03 26.83 -5.64
N SER A 421 -34.01 27.71 -5.30
CA SER A 421 -34.29 28.15 -3.93
C SER A 421 -34.59 26.97 -2.98
N GLY A 422 -35.30 25.94 -3.46
CA GLY A 422 -35.60 24.75 -2.65
C GLY A 422 -34.39 23.91 -2.30
N THR A 423 -33.47 23.74 -3.26
CA THR A 423 -32.19 23.03 -3.04
C THR A 423 -31.27 23.85 -2.13
N GLU A 424 -31.20 25.15 -2.34
CA GLU A 424 -30.44 26.09 -1.52
C GLU A 424 -30.90 26.04 -0.05
N LYS A 425 -32.21 26.14 0.21
CA LYS A 425 -32.76 26.01 1.55
C LYS A 425 -32.36 24.67 2.20
N ALA A 426 -32.45 23.58 1.46
CA ALA A 426 -32.07 22.25 1.97
C ALA A 426 -30.56 22.14 2.28
N ILE A 427 -29.73 22.86 1.56
CA ILE A 427 -28.26 22.96 1.86
C ILE A 427 -28.07 23.74 3.17
N ILE A 428 -28.77 24.84 3.36
CA ILE A 428 -28.77 25.63 4.62
C ILE A 428 -29.17 24.74 5.80
N ASP A 429 -30.29 24.00 5.65
CA ASP A 429 -30.79 23.10 6.69
C ASP A 429 -29.78 21.95 6.99
N TRP A 430 -29.09 21.46 5.97
CA TRP A 430 -27.98 20.51 6.15
C TRP A 430 -26.82 21.12 6.94
N ASN A 431 -26.37 22.31 6.58
CA ASN A 431 -25.28 23.00 7.24
C ASN A 431 -25.61 23.30 8.71
N ALA A 432 -26.80 23.76 9.00
CA ALA A 432 -27.29 24.01 10.36
C ALA A 432 -27.26 22.73 11.22
N LYS A 433 -27.76 21.60 10.68
CA LYS A 433 -27.72 20.29 11.38
C LYS A 433 -26.32 19.79 11.69
N HIS A 434 -25.28 20.25 10.97
CA HIS A 434 -23.89 19.87 11.15
C HIS A 434 -23.04 20.99 11.78
N GLY A 435 -23.68 21.99 12.43
CA GLY A 435 -23.00 23.06 13.16
C GLY A 435 -22.19 24.01 12.29
N ARG A 436 -22.61 24.26 11.04
CA ARG A 436 -21.91 25.10 10.07
C ARG A 436 -22.58 26.43 9.82
N PRO A 437 -21.82 27.40 9.28
CA PRO A 437 -22.42 28.68 8.82
C PRO A 437 -23.53 28.45 7.77
N ASN A 438 -24.54 29.31 7.77
CA ASN A 438 -25.65 29.30 6.82
C ASN A 438 -25.23 29.95 5.48
N ASP A 439 -24.14 29.50 4.88
CA ASP A 439 -23.59 30.09 3.66
C ASP A 439 -24.22 29.55 2.36
N ALA A 440 -25.26 28.75 2.46
CA ALA A 440 -25.96 28.13 1.34
C ALA A 440 -25.06 27.38 0.36
N SER A 441 -23.89 26.91 0.84
CA SER A 441 -22.87 26.28 0.03
C SER A 441 -22.67 24.81 0.40
N TRP A 442 -22.67 23.92 -0.61
CA TRP A 442 -22.31 22.52 -0.44
C TRP A 442 -20.84 22.34 -0.80
N GLY A 443 -19.98 22.54 0.18
CA GLY A 443 -18.52 22.47 0.03
C GLY A 443 -17.91 21.11 0.41
N PRO A 444 -16.55 21.02 0.46
CA PRO A 444 -15.84 19.79 0.75
C PRO A 444 -16.25 19.08 2.03
N LYS A 445 -16.53 19.83 3.09
CA LYS A 445 -17.00 19.28 4.38
C LYS A 445 -18.39 18.61 4.25
N CYS A 446 -19.30 19.20 3.46
CA CYS A 446 -20.60 18.60 3.18
C CYS A 446 -20.46 17.28 2.43
N TRP A 447 -19.53 17.22 1.46
CA TRP A 447 -19.24 16.00 0.74
C TRP A 447 -18.70 14.90 1.65
N GLN A 448 -17.76 15.22 2.55
CA GLN A 448 -17.18 14.26 3.49
C GLN A 448 -18.23 13.64 4.41
N GLU A 449 -19.15 14.44 4.92
CA GLU A 449 -20.22 13.95 5.79
C GLU A 449 -21.34 13.21 5.05
N ALA A 450 -21.69 13.71 3.88
CA ALA A 450 -22.71 13.05 3.08
C ALA A 450 -22.28 11.68 2.56
N PHE A 451 -20.99 11.54 2.20
CA PHE A 451 -20.40 10.36 1.61
C PHE A 451 -19.04 10.06 2.26
N PRO A 452 -19.01 9.67 3.54
CA PRO A 452 -17.75 9.40 4.24
C PRO A 452 -17.01 8.24 3.55
N ILE A 453 -15.69 8.39 3.48
CA ILE A 453 -14.79 7.32 2.99
C ILE A 453 -14.49 6.40 4.15
#